data_8c3ced7262bc9a63fd0c9dd254f6e9df
#
_entry.id   8c3ced7262bc9a63fd0c9dd254f6e9df
#
_cell.length_a   1.000
_cell.length_b   1.000
_cell.length_c   1.000
_cell.angle_alpha   90.00
_cell.angle_beta   90.00
_cell.angle_gamma   90.00
#
_symmetry.space_group_name_H-M   'P 1'
#
loop_
_entity.id
_entity.type
_entity.pdbx_description
1 polymer ?
#
loop_
_entity_poly.entity_id
_entity_poly.type
_entity_poly.pdbx_seq_one_letter_code
_entity_poly.pdbx_strand_id
1 'polypeptide(L)'
;MPTAWFHLLRPWSYAATLVPFLVAAALSSGMAADWTRWLGGLFVGLLFQATVNLLNTWGDERSGVDDVPGAIRTTPQVHDGLVSMRAVLAAAATCAVVASIGGVLLCSRFSDGEVRFNVPLLVAGTVGFLGATNYSTGVKFKYRGLGVPLVSFLMGPLETFAAVALLDPESAVLIVSDVGRFATFAGWTLPVASLVGVIMHGNDMRDIPTDRAARITTLASRLGPRGALAYYVICHVVPYAACAALATSSAWVGGLRGTLFLVPFLCLPLTARTLRNACRAYRVDPECPKWRRLERASGGIHLVFGVLYAASTFLWLLQGEAP
;
A
#
# COMPACT_ATOMS: atom_id res chain seq x y z
N MET A 1 22.90 -6.60 -15.66
CA MET A 1 21.51 -6.73 -16.14
C MET A 1 20.53 -7.21 -15.03
N PRO A 2 20.64 -8.38 -14.38
CA PRO A 2 19.66 -8.82 -13.36
C PRO A 2 19.52 -7.86 -12.18
N THR A 3 20.61 -7.33 -11.67
CA THR A 3 20.63 -6.36 -10.57
C THR A 3 19.91 -5.04 -10.92
N ALA A 4 19.97 -4.58 -12.17
CA ALA A 4 19.28 -3.38 -12.61
C ALA A 4 17.74 -3.57 -12.55
N TRP A 5 17.24 -4.68 -13.09
CA TRP A 5 15.81 -4.99 -13.03
C TRP A 5 15.29 -5.21 -11.61
N PHE A 6 16.09 -5.80 -10.71
CA PHE A 6 15.75 -5.91 -9.30
C PHE A 6 15.51 -4.53 -8.65
N HIS A 7 16.32 -3.53 -8.99
CA HIS A 7 16.13 -2.17 -8.51
C HIS A 7 14.91 -1.48 -9.14
N LEU A 8 14.62 -1.72 -10.41
CA LEU A 8 13.47 -1.16 -11.11
C LEU A 8 12.14 -1.72 -10.58
N LEU A 9 12.08 -3.02 -10.34
CA LEU A 9 10.90 -3.72 -9.81
C LEU A 9 10.64 -3.43 -8.34
N ARG A 10 11.67 -2.98 -7.58
CA ARG A 10 11.57 -2.60 -6.16
C ARG A 10 10.88 -3.65 -5.28
N PRO A 11 11.39 -4.89 -5.19
CA PRO A 11 10.69 -5.97 -4.47
C PRO A 11 10.46 -5.68 -2.99
N TRP A 12 11.23 -4.78 -2.38
CA TRP A 12 10.97 -4.31 -1.00
C TRP A 12 9.66 -3.54 -0.85
N SER A 13 9.06 -3.05 -1.94
CA SER A 13 7.74 -2.39 -1.92
C SER A 13 6.58 -3.39 -1.97
N TYR A 14 6.82 -4.66 -2.29
CA TYR A 14 5.76 -5.66 -2.46
C TYR A 14 5.05 -6.02 -1.14
N ALA A 15 5.63 -5.66 -0.01
CA ALA A 15 4.93 -5.70 1.28
C ALA A 15 3.62 -4.89 1.24
N ALA A 16 3.57 -3.82 0.43
CA ALA A 16 2.39 -2.97 0.27
C ALA A 16 1.20 -3.74 -0.34
N THR A 17 1.45 -4.71 -1.23
CA THR A 17 0.44 -5.63 -1.78
C THR A 17 0.22 -6.84 -0.87
N LEU A 18 1.28 -7.43 -0.31
CA LEU A 18 1.17 -8.64 0.48
C LEU A 18 0.32 -8.45 1.75
N VAL A 19 0.51 -7.34 2.45
CA VAL A 19 -0.18 -7.09 3.74
C VAL A 19 -1.70 -6.97 3.57
N PRO A 20 -2.26 -6.18 2.61
CA PRO A 20 -3.70 -6.17 2.34
C PRO A 20 -4.28 -7.56 2.07
N PHE A 21 -3.57 -8.38 1.29
CA PHE A 21 -3.99 -9.76 1.02
C PHE A 21 -3.99 -10.64 2.26
N LEU A 22 -3.00 -10.51 3.15
CA LEU A 22 -2.97 -11.24 4.42
C LEU A 22 -4.11 -10.81 5.36
N VAL A 23 -4.39 -9.51 5.43
CA VAL A 23 -5.51 -8.99 6.23
C VAL A 23 -6.85 -9.46 5.67
N ALA A 24 -7.03 -9.45 4.35
CA ALA A 24 -8.23 -10.00 3.70
C ALA A 24 -8.41 -11.49 4.02
N ALA A 25 -7.35 -12.28 3.93
CA ALA A 25 -7.38 -13.70 4.30
C ALA A 25 -7.78 -13.91 5.76
N ALA A 26 -7.29 -13.06 6.65
CA ALA A 26 -7.67 -13.08 8.07
C ALA A 26 -9.16 -12.74 8.27
N LEU A 27 -9.65 -11.70 7.60
CA LEU A 27 -11.05 -11.27 7.68
C LEU A 27 -12.04 -12.29 7.10
N SER A 28 -11.58 -13.14 6.17
CA SER A 28 -12.37 -14.20 5.54
C SER A 28 -12.17 -15.58 6.18
N SER A 29 -11.56 -15.66 7.34
CA SER A 29 -11.12 -16.89 8.03
C SER A 29 -12.28 -17.67 8.63
N GLY A 30 -13.22 -18.00 8.27
CA GLY A 30 -14.40 -18.81 8.75
C GLY A 30 -15.20 -19.35 7.57
N MET A 31 -14.79 -19.07 6.36
CA MET A 31 -15.50 -19.34 5.14
C MET A 31 -14.81 -20.43 4.31
N ALA A 32 -15.56 -21.05 3.41
CA ALA A 32 -15.00 -21.94 2.39
C ALA A 32 -14.22 -21.10 1.36
N ALA A 33 -13.02 -20.62 1.74
CA ALA A 33 -12.22 -19.71 0.96
C ALA A 33 -11.60 -20.39 -0.27
N ASP A 34 -11.71 -19.76 -1.43
CA ASP A 34 -11.01 -20.20 -2.65
C ASP A 34 -9.56 -19.71 -2.67
N TRP A 35 -8.68 -20.44 -2.01
CA TRP A 35 -7.26 -20.11 -1.90
C TRP A 35 -6.54 -20.07 -3.24
N THR A 36 -7.01 -20.80 -4.25
CA THR A 36 -6.42 -20.76 -5.60
C THR A 36 -6.67 -19.41 -6.24
N ARG A 37 -7.89 -18.89 -6.11
CA ARG A 37 -8.22 -17.54 -6.59
C ARG A 37 -7.49 -16.45 -5.81
N TRP A 38 -7.34 -16.62 -4.50
CA TRP A 38 -6.59 -15.70 -3.67
C TRP A 38 -5.12 -15.62 -4.10
N LEU A 39 -4.44 -16.76 -4.32
CA LEU A 39 -3.08 -16.79 -4.84
C LEU A 39 -2.98 -16.16 -6.24
N GLY A 40 -3.95 -16.44 -7.11
CA GLY A 40 -4.04 -15.81 -8.43
C GLY A 40 -4.21 -14.29 -8.31
N GLY A 41 -5.04 -13.82 -7.40
CA GLY A 41 -5.24 -12.41 -7.11
C GLY A 41 -4.00 -11.75 -6.55
N LEU A 42 -3.30 -12.39 -5.61
CA LEU A 42 -2.02 -11.91 -5.10
C LEU A 42 -0.99 -11.75 -6.23
N PHE A 43 -0.90 -12.74 -7.12
CA PHE A 43 -0.01 -12.65 -8.29
C PHE A 43 -0.38 -11.47 -9.20
N VAL A 44 -1.67 -11.27 -9.49
CA VAL A 44 -2.17 -10.10 -10.24
C VAL A 44 -1.83 -8.80 -9.53
N GLY A 45 -2.04 -8.70 -8.21
CA GLY A 45 -1.67 -7.54 -7.40
C GLY A 45 -0.17 -7.22 -7.49
N LEU A 46 0.70 -8.24 -7.39
CA LEU A 46 2.15 -8.07 -7.53
C LEU A 46 2.55 -7.58 -8.92
N LEU A 47 1.86 -8.04 -9.98
CA LEU A 47 2.09 -7.52 -11.35
C LEU A 47 1.62 -6.05 -11.48
N PHE A 48 0.51 -5.67 -10.86
CA PHE A 48 0.10 -4.26 -10.79
C PHE A 48 1.12 -3.43 -10.03
N GLN A 49 1.64 -3.91 -8.91
CA GLN A 49 2.70 -3.23 -8.17
C GLN A 49 3.96 -3.04 -9.02
N ALA A 50 4.38 -4.07 -9.77
CA ALA A 50 5.49 -3.98 -10.70
C ALA A 50 5.21 -2.92 -11.79
N THR A 51 4.00 -2.91 -12.36
CA THR A 51 3.57 -1.90 -13.33
C THR A 51 3.74 -0.49 -12.79
N VAL A 52 3.23 -0.21 -11.57
CA VAL A 52 3.34 1.11 -10.94
C VAL A 52 4.78 1.51 -10.70
N ASN A 53 5.62 0.58 -10.21
CA ASN A 53 7.04 0.83 -9.98
C ASN A 53 7.78 1.23 -11.27
N LEU A 54 7.50 0.52 -12.37
CA LEU A 54 8.09 0.79 -13.68
C LEU A 54 7.57 2.10 -14.30
N LEU A 55 6.25 2.35 -14.22
CA LEU A 55 5.65 3.61 -14.69
C LEU A 55 6.10 4.82 -13.86
N ASN A 56 6.32 4.63 -12.55
CA ASN A 56 6.87 5.69 -11.71
C ASN A 56 8.30 6.05 -12.14
N THR A 57 9.16 5.05 -12.39
CA THR A 57 10.51 5.28 -12.93
C THR A 57 10.46 5.99 -14.28
N TRP A 58 9.59 5.53 -15.18
CA TRP A 58 9.41 6.16 -16.50
C TRP A 58 8.91 7.61 -16.39
N GLY A 59 7.98 7.87 -15.47
CA GLY A 59 7.42 9.19 -15.21
C GLY A 59 8.41 10.16 -14.60
N ASP A 60 9.18 9.72 -13.61
CA ASP A 60 10.18 10.53 -12.93
C ASP A 60 11.30 10.93 -13.90
N GLU A 61 11.84 10.00 -14.69
CA GLU A 61 12.84 10.30 -15.74
C GLU A 61 12.31 11.31 -16.78
N ARG A 62 11.08 11.13 -17.25
CA ARG A 62 10.48 12.01 -18.25
C ARG A 62 10.12 13.39 -17.70
N SER A 63 9.90 13.51 -16.40
CA SER A 63 9.58 14.80 -15.75
C SER A 63 10.83 15.64 -15.45
N GLY A 64 12.04 15.08 -15.63
CA GLY A 64 13.30 15.75 -15.34
C GLY A 64 13.59 15.89 -13.83
N VAL A 65 12.87 15.19 -12.96
CA VAL A 65 13.12 15.22 -11.50
C VAL A 65 14.50 14.69 -11.18
N ASP A 66 14.92 13.65 -11.88
CA ASP A 66 16.24 13.02 -11.69
C ASP A 66 17.40 13.85 -12.27
N ASP A 67 17.12 14.88 -13.09
CA ASP A 67 18.11 15.81 -13.67
C ASP A 67 18.46 16.96 -12.73
N VAL A 68 17.69 17.18 -11.67
CA VAL A 68 17.94 18.27 -10.73
C VAL A 68 19.24 18.00 -9.96
N PRO A 69 20.16 19.00 -9.87
CA PRO A 69 21.39 18.86 -9.09
C PRO A 69 21.13 18.48 -7.63
N GLY A 70 21.74 17.38 -7.18
CA GLY A 70 21.56 16.86 -5.82
C GLY A 70 20.38 15.90 -5.67
N ALA A 71 19.63 15.58 -6.73
CA ALA A 71 18.58 14.56 -6.71
C ALA A 71 19.17 13.20 -6.29
N ILE A 72 18.49 12.53 -5.35
CA ILE A 72 18.81 11.15 -5.01
C ILE A 72 18.09 10.27 -6.03
N ARG A 73 18.80 9.92 -7.09
CA ARG A 73 18.27 9.05 -8.16
C ARG A 73 17.84 7.73 -7.57
N THR A 74 16.55 7.42 -7.70
CA THR A 74 15.99 6.14 -7.23
C THR A 74 16.31 5.00 -8.17
N THR A 75 16.55 5.32 -9.45
CA THR A 75 16.83 4.35 -10.53
C THR A 75 17.98 4.82 -11.43
N PRO A 76 19.22 4.93 -10.88
CA PRO A 76 20.39 5.34 -11.66
C PRO A 76 20.63 4.44 -12.89
N GLN A 77 20.13 3.21 -12.87
CA GLN A 77 20.27 2.23 -13.95
C GLN A 77 19.65 2.67 -15.28
N VAL A 78 18.61 3.50 -15.26
CA VAL A 78 18.00 4.07 -16.46
C VAL A 78 18.80 5.28 -16.90
N HIS A 79 19.13 6.17 -15.98
CA HIS A 79 19.89 7.38 -16.26
C HIS A 79 21.29 7.05 -16.82
N ASP A 80 21.97 6.02 -16.29
CA ASP A 80 23.27 5.55 -16.74
C ASP A 80 23.19 4.70 -18.02
N GLY A 81 21.99 4.56 -18.61
CA GLY A 81 21.78 3.86 -19.87
C GLY A 81 21.88 2.31 -19.81
N LEU A 82 21.94 1.73 -18.59
CA LEU A 82 22.00 0.27 -18.41
C LEU A 82 20.68 -0.42 -18.81
N VAL A 83 19.56 0.29 -18.69
CA VAL A 83 18.24 -0.14 -19.12
C VAL A 83 17.58 1.00 -19.88
N SER A 84 17.14 0.74 -21.12
CA SER A 84 16.51 1.77 -21.93
C SER A 84 15.09 2.09 -21.44
N MET A 85 14.67 3.35 -21.58
CA MET A 85 13.30 3.80 -21.28
C MET A 85 12.24 3.03 -22.03
N ARG A 86 12.54 2.59 -23.28
CA ARG A 86 11.65 1.75 -24.08
C ARG A 86 11.46 0.37 -23.43
N ALA A 87 12.53 -0.21 -22.90
CA ALA A 87 12.47 -1.51 -22.20
C ALA A 87 11.67 -1.40 -20.90
N VAL A 88 11.82 -0.31 -20.13
CA VAL A 88 11.02 -0.04 -18.91
C VAL A 88 9.53 0.06 -19.26
N LEU A 89 9.18 0.83 -20.30
CA LEU A 89 7.78 1.00 -20.72
C LEU A 89 7.19 -0.31 -21.27
N ALA A 90 7.96 -1.07 -22.06
CA ALA A 90 7.52 -2.36 -22.56
C ALA A 90 7.27 -3.36 -21.43
N ALA A 91 8.15 -3.42 -20.43
CA ALA A 91 7.96 -4.26 -19.24
C ALA A 91 6.73 -3.84 -18.44
N ALA A 92 6.52 -2.52 -18.23
CA ALA A 92 5.33 -1.99 -17.56
C ALA A 92 4.05 -2.38 -18.31
N ALA A 93 4.02 -2.21 -19.63
CA ALA A 93 2.89 -2.58 -20.47
C ALA A 93 2.61 -4.08 -20.41
N THR A 94 3.65 -4.92 -20.47
CA THR A 94 3.51 -6.39 -20.34
C THR A 94 2.91 -6.76 -19.00
N CYS A 95 3.45 -6.24 -17.89
CA CYS A 95 2.89 -6.49 -16.55
C CYS A 95 1.44 -6.03 -16.46
N ALA A 96 1.10 -4.84 -16.98
CA ALA A 96 -0.26 -4.30 -16.97
C ALA A 96 -1.24 -5.17 -17.77
N VAL A 97 -0.84 -5.62 -18.98
CA VAL A 97 -1.68 -6.48 -19.83
C VAL A 97 -1.92 -7.84 -19.17
N VAL A 98 -0.86 -8.48 -18.67
CA VAL A 98 -0.98 -9.79 -17.99
C VAL A 98 -1.83 -9.66 -16.72
N ALA A 99 -1.62 -8.61 -15.93
CA ALA A 99 -2.43 -8.34 -14.74
C ALA A 99 -3.90 -8.08 -15.09
N SER A 100 -4.18 -7.32 -16.16
CA SER A 100 -5.54 -7.03 -16.60
C SER A 100 -6.28 -8.27 -17.07
N ILE A 101 -5.62 -9.10 -17.88
CA ILE A 101 -6.17 -10.40 -18.35
C ILE A 101 -6.44 -11.30 -17.14
N GLY A 102 -5.45 -11.47 -16.26
CA GLY A 102 -5.60 -12.27 -15.03
C GLY A 102 -6.72 -11.75 -14.14
N GLY A 103 -6.83 -10.42 -13.97
CA GLY A 103 -7.89 -9.77 -13.20
C GLY A 103 -9.29 -10.04 -13.77
N VAL A 104 -9.46 -9.93 -15.10
CA VAL A 104 -10.74 -10.25 -15.77
C VAL A 104 -11.10 -11.73 -15.61
N LEU A 105 -10.13 -12.63 -15.76
CA LEU A 105 -10.33 -14.07 -15.56
C LEU A 105 -10.73 -14.38 -14.11
N LEU A 106 -10.15 -13.69 -13.13
CA LEU A 106 -10.50 -13.82 -11.72
C LEU A 106 -11.89 -13.23 -11.40
N CYS A 107 -12.36 -12.23 -12.15
CA CYS A 107 -13.73 -11.71 -12.01
C CYS A 107 -14.77 -12.69 -12.52
N SER A 108 -14.44 -13.59 -13.43
CA SER A 108 -15.38 -14.58 -13.97
C SER A 108 -15.39 -15.85 -13.12
N ARG A 109 -16.60 -16.38 -12.85
CA ARG A 109 -16.83 -17.70 -12.23
C ARG A 109 -17.75 -18.49 -13.14
N PHE A 110 -17.39 -19.74 -13.39
CA PHE A 110 -18.26 -20.67 -14.07
C PHE A 110 -18.99 -21.51 -13.00
N SER A 111 -20.30 -21.37 -12.92
CA SER A 111 -21.14 -22.11 -11.99
C SER A 111 -22.47 -22.44 -12.67
N ASP A 112 -22.92 -23.68 -12.53
CA ASP A 112 -24.23 -24.19 -13.03
C ASP A 112 -24.44 -23.97 -14.55
N GLY A 113 -23.36 -24.04 -15.34
CA GLY A 113 -23.41 -23.82 -16.79
C GLY A 113 -23.43 -22.34 -17.22
N GLU A 114 -23.36 -21.40 -16.27
CA GLU A 114 -23.35 -19.96 -16.53
C GLU A 114 -22.05 -19.30 -16.12
N VAL A 115 -21.67 -18.24 -16.83
CA VAL A 115 -20.57 -17.36 -16.43
C VAL A 115 -21.14 -16.23 -15.57
N ARG A 116 -20.79 -16.22 -14.30
CA ARG A 116 -21.14 -15.14 -13.36
C ARG A 116 -19.95 -14.22 -13.14
N PHE A 117 -20.21 -12.92 -13.11
CA PHE A 117 -19.17 -11.93 -12.87
C PHE A 117 -19.23 -11.41 -11.42
N ASN A 118 -18.03 -11.38 -10.79
CA ASN A 118 -17.82 -10.74 -9.50
C ASN A 118 -17.71 -9.22 -9.74
N VAL A 119 -18.86 -8.54 -9.73
CA VAL A 119 -18.94 -7.09 -10.00
C VAL A 119 -18.13 -6.26 -8.99
N PRO A 120 -18.20 -6.53 -7.66
CA PRO A 120 -17.36 -5.81 -6.70
C PRO A 120 -15.87 -5.88 -7.01
N LEU A 121 -15.35 -7.06 -7.37
CA LEU A 121 -13.96 -7.26 -7.75
C LEU A 121 -13.60 -6.51 -9.05
N LEU A 122 -14.50 -6.57 -10.05
CA LEU A 122 -14.29 -5.87 -11.32
C LEU A 122 -14.20 -4.36 -11.14
N VAL A 123 -15.10 -3.80 -10.32
CA VAL A 123 -15.10 -2.36 -9.99
C VAL A 123 -13.83 -1.99 -9.23
N ALA A 124 -13.46 -2.76 -8.19
CA ALA A 124 -12.25 -2.50 -7.42
C ALA A 124 -10.98 -2.59 -8.29
N GLY A 125 -10.88 -3.61 -9.15
CA GLY A 125 -9.78 -3.76 -10.11
C GLY A 125 -9.70 -2.61 -11.10
N THR A 126 -10.84 -2.13 -11.62
CA THR A 126 -10.90 -1.00 -12.54
C THR A 126 -10.44 0.30 -11.86
N VAL A 127 -10.93 0.58 -10.66
CA VAL A 127 -10.50 1.75 -9.87
C VAL A 127 -9.01 1.67 -9.55
N GLY A 128 -8.53 0.50 -9.14
CA GLY A 128 -7.11 0.23 -8.88
C GLY A 128 -6.25 0.49 -10.12
N PHE A 129 -6.65 -0.06 -11.29
CA PHE A 129 -5.95 0.16 -12.56
C PHE A 129 -5.89 1.63 -12.95
N LEU A 130 -7.02 2.34 -12.90
CA LEU A 130 -7.08 3.76 -13.23
C LEU A 130 -6.24 4.61 -12.26
N GLY A 131 -6.29 4.32 -10.96
CA GLY A 131 -5.47 5.00 -9.97
C GLY A 131 -3.98 4.76 -10.18
N ALA A 132 -3.60 3.50 -10.42
CA ALA A 132 -2.22 3.09 -10.64
C ALA A 132 -1.60 3.73 -11.89
N THR A 133 -2.31 3.68 -13.03
CA THR A 133 -1.83 4.24 -14.31
C THR A 133 -1.80 5.77 -14.30
N ASN A 134 -2.66 6.43 -13.52
CA ASN A 134 -2.70 7.88 -13.41
C ASN A 134 -1.85 8.44 -12.24
N TYR A 135 -1.13 7.58 -11.51
CA TYR A 135 -0.30 8.01 -10.39
C TYR A 135 0.82 8.98 -10.81
N SER A 136 1.72 8.55 -11.69
CA SER A 136 2.83 9.36 -12.23
C SER A 136 2.67 9.72 -13.71
N THR A 137 1.66 9.15 -14.40
CA THR A 137 1.31 9.42 -15.79
C THR A 137 -0.11 9.97 -15.88
N GLY A 138 -0.60 10.33 -17.04
CA GLY A 138 -1.95 10.83 -17.23
C GLY A 138 -2.30 12.02 -16.31
N VAL A 139 -3.20 11.81 -15.33
CA VAL A 139 -3.62 12.84 -14.36
C VAL A 139 -2.47 13.26 -13.43
N LYS A 140 -1.47 12.40 -13.24
CA LYS A 140 -0.26 12.68 -12.44
C LYS A 140 -0.59 13.05 -10.98
N PHE A 141 -1.39 12.23 -10.31
CA PHE A 141 -1.79 12.47 -8.91
C PHE A 141 -0.60 12.72 -7.98
N LYS A 142 0.53 12.00 -8.17
CA LYS A 142 1.78 12.19 -7.42
C LYS A 142 2.21 13.66 -7.42
N TYR A 143 2.24 14.27 -8.60
CA TYR A 143 2.76 15.63 -8.79
C TYR A 143 1.75 16.73 -8.46
N ARG A 144 0.56 16.37 -7.98
CA ARG A 144 -0.50 17.28 -7.52
C ARG A 144 -0.72 17.22 -6.01
N GLY A 145 0.16 16.53 -5.26
CA GLY A 145 0.06 16.36 -3.81
C GLY A 145 -1.00 15.36 -3.36
N LEU A 146 -1.54 14.56 -4.28
CA LEU A 146 -2.55 13.55 -4.02
C LEU A 146 -1.97 12.12 -4.01
N GLY A 147 -0.66 11.97 -4.23
CA GLY A 147 -0.01 10.65 -4.33
C GLY A 147 -0.18 9.81 -3.08
N VAL A 148 0.13 10.37 -1.91
CA VAL A 148 0.04 9.65 -0.62
C VAL A 148 -1.40 9.26 -0.28
N PRO A 149 -2.41 10.15 -0.32
CA PRO A 149 -3.80 9.77 -0.10
C PRO A 149 -4.29 8.68 -1.07
N LEU A 150 -3.94 8.80 -2.35
CA LEU A 150 -4.31 7.81 -3.36
C LEU A 150 -3.72 6.44 -3.05
N VAL A 151 -2.42 6.35 -2.75
CA VAL A 151 -1.77 5.08 -2.40
C VAL A 151 -2.36 4.49 -1.12
N SER A 152 -2.63 5.32 -0.10
CA SER A 152 -3.29 4.87 1.14
C SER A 152 -4.65 4.24 0.86
N PHE A 153 -5.43 4.82 -0.07
CA PHE A 153 -6.73 4.28 -0.47
C PHE A 153 -6.59 3.03 -1.34
N LEU A 154 -5.75 3.05 -2.37
CA LEU A 154 -5.63 1.94 -3.32
C LEU A 154 -5.06 0.69 -2.67
N MET A 155 -3.99 0.83 -1.89
CA MET A 155 -3.25 -0.28 -1.29
C MET A 155 -3.66 -0.58 0.16
N GLY A 156 -4.58 0.16 0.73
CA GLY A 156 -5.24 -0.11 2.00
C GLY A 156 -6.61 -0.74 1.77
N PRO A 157 -7.68 0.05 1.87
CA PRO A 157 -9.05 -0.48 1.81
C PRO A 157 -9.40 -1.10 0.46
N LEU A 158 -9.01 -0.52 -0.68
CA LEU A 158 -9.43 -1.03 -1.99
C LEU A 158 -8.81 -2.39 -2.32
N GLU A 159 -7.51 -2.57 -2.09
CA GLU A 159 -6.81 -3.84 -2.35
C GLU A 159 -7.26 -4.92 -1.35
N THR A 160 -7.44 -4.56 -0.07
CA THR A 160 -8.02 -5.49 0.91
C THR A 160 -9.44 -5.92 0.52
N PHE A 161 -10.27 -4.98 0.05
CA PHE A 161 -11.62 -5.26 -0.44
C PHE A 161 -11.60 -6.19 -1.66
N ALA A 162 -10.72 -5.93 -2.63
CA ALA A 162 -10.57 -6.79 -3.80
C ALA A 162 -10.17 -8.21 -3.41
N ALA A 163 -9.25 -8.35 -2.43
CA ALA A 163 -8.84 -9.65 -1.93
C ALA A 163 -9.96 -10.37 -1.13
N VAL A 164 -10.79 -9.65 -0.37
CA VAL A 164 -12.01 -10.21 0.25
C VAL A 164 -12.98 -10.65 -0.84
N ALA A 165 -13.22 -9.85 -1.87
CA ALA A 165 -14.13 -10.20 -2.96
C ALA A 165 -13.68 -11.44 -3.75
N LEU A 166 -12.39 -11.75 -3.78
CA LEU A 166 -11.86 -12.99 -4.35
C LEU A 166 -12.21 -14.22 -3.51
N LEU A 167 -12.12 -14.09 -2.19
CA LEU A 167 -12.37 -15.17 -1.24
C LEU A 167 -13.88 -15.38 -1.05
N ASP A 168 -14.60 -14.28 -0.87
CA ASP A 168 -16.02 -14.25 -0.54
C ASP A 168 -16.73 -13.06 -1.23
N PRO A 169 -17.27 -13.29 -2.43
CA PRO A 169 -18.01 -12.27 -3.17
C PRO A 169 -19.28 -11.78 -2.44
N GLU A 170 -19.92 -12.63 -1.64
CA GLU A 170 -21.16 -12.27 -0.94
C GLU A 170 -20.87 -11.26 0.17
N SER A 171 -19.85 -11.51 0.99
CA SER A 171 -19.39 -10.53 1.98
C SER A 171 -18.95 -9.21 1.34
N ALA A 172 -18.31 -9.25 0.17
CA ALA A 172 -17.96 -8.03 -0.54
C ALA A 172 -19.19 -7.21 -0.95
N VAL A 173 -20.26 -7.86 -1.41
CA VAL A 173 -21.55 -7.20 -1.69
C VAL A 173 -22.15 -6.61 -0.42
N LEU A 174 -22.15 -7.35 0.68
CA LEU A 174 -22.67 -6.88 1.96
C LEU A 174 -21.89 -5.67 2.51
N ILE A 175 -20.57 -5.65 2.35
CA ILE A 175 -19.73 -4.51 2.77
C ILE A 175 -20.16 -3.23 2.04
N VAL A 176 -20.42 -3.27 0.74
CA VAL A 176 -20.73 -2.07 -0.05
C VAL A 176 -22.23 -1.70 -0.04
N SER A 177 -23.10 -2.59 0.38
CA SER A 177 -24.55 -2.35 0.44
C SER A 177 -25.03 -1.78 1.79
N ASP A 178 -24.18 -1.83 2.83
CA ASP A 178 -24.50 -1.34 4.16
C ASP A 178 -23.45 -0.38 4.68
N VAL A 179 -23.88 0.82 5.10
CA VAL A 179 -22.97 1.89 5.56
C VAL A 179 -22.22 1.50 6.84
N GLY A 180 -22.87 0.76 7.75
CA GLY A 180 -22.25 0.30 8.99
C GLY A 180 -21.14 -0.73 8.73
N ARG A 181 -21.43 -1.69 7.84
CA ARG A 181 -20.44 -2.70 7.40
C ARG A 181 -19.28 -2.06 6.65
N PHE A 182 -19.56 -1.09 5.77
CA PHE A 182 -18.52 -0.32 5.09
C PHE A 182 -17.64 0.43 6.07
N ALA A 183 -18.22 1.14 7.05
CA ALA A 183 -17.47 1.86 8.08
C ALA A 183 -16.63 0.92 8.94
N THR A 184 -17.17 -0.25 9.31
CA THR A 184 -16.45 -1.30 10.03
C THR A 184 -15.28 -1.80 9.21
N PHE A 185 -15.48 -2.16 7.94
CA PHE A 185 -14.41 -2.58 7.05
C PHE A 185 -13.33 -1.50 6.86
N ALA A 186 -13.72 -0.24 6.69
CA ALA A 186 -12.79 0.88 6.63
C ALA A 186 -11.96 1.01 7.91
N GLY A 187 -12.56 0.79 9.08
CA GLY A 187 -11.87 0.74 10.38
C GLY A 187 -10.83 -0.37 10.44
N TRP A 188 -11.15 -1.59 9.99
CA TRP A 188 -10.23 -2.73 9.94
C TRP A 188 -9.05 -2.50 8.98
N THR A 189 -9.24 -1.75 7.90
CA THR A 189 -8.19 -1.46 6.92
C THR A 189 -7.36 -0.21 7.24
N LEU A 190 -7.80 0.62 8.19
CA LEU A 190 -7.14 1.87 8.57
C LEU A 190 -5.66 1.69 8.98
N PRO A 191 -5.27 0.66 9.79
CA PRO A 191 -3.86 0.40 10.10
C PRO A 191 -3.00 0.18 8.87
N VAL A 192 -3.50 -0.59 7.90
CA VAL A 192 -2.81 -0.89 6.64
C VAL A 192 -2.70 0.37 5.78
N ALA A 193 -3.81 1.08 5.59
CA ALA A 193 -3.88 2.31 4.79
C ALA A 193 -2.90 3.39 5.28
N SER A 194 -2.80 3.58 6.60
CA SER A 194 -1.89 4.57 7.17
C SER A 194 -0.42 4.18 7.00
N LEU A 195 -0.06 2.91 7.22
CA LEU A 195 1.33 2.45 7.09
C LEU A 195 1.81 2.37 5.64
N VAL A 196 0.96 1.98 4.68
CA VAL A 196 1.36 2.00 3.28
C VAL A 196 1.55 3.42 2.77
N GLY A 197 0.71 4.36 3.20
CA GLY A 197 0.85 5.78 2.85
C GLY A 197 2.16 6.39 3.31
N VAL A 198 2.66 6.04 4.51
CA VAL A 198 3.93 6.59 5.00
C VAL A 198 5.16 6.03 4.28
N ILE A 199 5.07 4.89 3.59
CA ILE A 199 6.16 4.42 2.72
C ILE A 199 6.40 5.47 1.62
N MET A 200 5.33 5.88 0.94
CA MET A 200 5.39 6.91 -0.11
C MET A 200 5.73 8.28 0.45
N HIS A 201 5.12 8.64 1.59
CA HIS A 201 5.41 9.91 2.24
C HIS A 201 6.87 10.04 2.68
N GLY A 202 7.50 8.94 3.09
CA GLY A 202 8.94 8.90 3.40
C GLY A 202 9.83 9.21 2.19
N ASN A 203 9.43 8.78 0.99
CA ASN A 203 10.08 9.20 -0.26
C ASN A 203 9.89 10.69 -0.51
N ASP A 204 8.63 11.16 -0.47
CA ASP A 204 8.29 12.56 -0.71
C ASP A 204 9.01 13.50 0.29
N MET A 205 9.16 13.09 1.57
CA MET A 205 9.92 13.86 2.57
C MET A 205 11.39 14.02 2.18
N ARG A 206 12.03 12.94 1.73
CA ARG A 206 13.42 12.97 1.27
C ARG A 206 13.60 13.93 0.09
N ASP A 207 12.61 13.95 -0.79
CA ASP A 207 12.68 14.60 -2.09
C ASP A 207 12.14 16.06 -2.07
N ILE A 208 11.73 16.61 -0.91
CA ILE A 208 11.22 17.99 -0.78
C ILE A 208 12.11 19.03 -1.50
N PRO A 209 13.45 19.04 -1.35
CA PRO A 209 14.29 20.05 -2.00
C PRO A 209 14.28 19.91 -3.53
N THR A 210 14.36 18.69 -4.04
CA THR A 210 14.40 18.39 -5.48
C THR A 210 13.03 18.57 -6.13
N ASP A 211 11.94 18.19 -5.46
CA ASP A 211 10.56 18.43 -5.90
C ASP A 211 10.30 19.93 -6.07
N ARG A 212 10.73 20.76 -5.11
CA ARG A 212 10.61 22.20 -5.20
C ARG A 212 11.40 22.77 -6.37
N ALA A 213 12.64 22.30 -6.59
CA ALA A 213 13.47 22.72 -7.71
C ALA A 213 12.86 22.33 -9.07
N ALA A 214 12.24 21.14 -9.15
CA ALA A 214 11.53 20.66 -10.33
C ALA A 214 10.11 21.25 -10.47
N ARG A 215 9.67 22.13 -9.56
CA ARG A 215 8.31 22.69 -9.48
C ARG A 215 7.22 21.62 -9.38
N ILE A 216 7.52 20.52 -8.71
CA ILE A 216 6.59 19.43 -8.44
C ILE A 216 5.99 19.64 -7.05
N THR A 217 4.68 19.40 -6.96
CA THR A 217 3.95 19.53 -5.69
C THR A 217 3.55 18.16 -5.18
N THR A 218 4.39 17.59 -4.29
CA THR A 218 4.02 16.41 -3.49
C THR A 218 3.33 16.82 -2.20
N LEU A 219 2.72 15.87 -1.47
CA LEU A 219 2.12 16.15 -0.17
C LEU A 219 3.16 16.72 0.79
N ALA A 220 4.36 16.12 0.85
CA ALA A 220 5.42 16.55 1.74
C ALA A 220 5.94 17.95 1.38
N SER A 221 6.14 18.26 0.08
CA SER A 221 6.58 19.59 -0.36
C SER A 221 5.56 20.68 -0.05
N ARG A 222 4.25 20.35 -0.10
CA ARG A 222 3.13 21.25 0.26
C ARG A 222 3.08 21.51 1.76
N LEU A 223 3.25 20.48 2.59
CA LEU A 223 3.24 20.60 4.06
C LEU A 223 4.52 21.26 4.62
N GLY A 224 5.60 21.25 3.83
CA GLY A 224 6.92 21.66 4.30
C GLY A 224 7.53 20.67 5.34
N PRO A 225 8.80 20.85 5.73
CA PRO A 225 9.50 19.87 6.56
C PRO A 225 8.81 19.55 7.90
N ARG A 226 8.30 20.59 8.59
CA ARG A 226 7.60 20.42 9.87
C ARG A 226 6.29 19.66 9.73
N GLY A 227 5.46 20.07 8.76
CA GLY A 227 4.16 19.43 8.51
C GLY A 227 4.31 18.00 7.98
N ALA A 228 5.29 17.76 7.12
CA ALA A 228 5.62 16.44 6.60
C ALA A 228 6.04 15.49 7.73
N LEU A 229 6.91 15.94 8.66
CA LEU A 229 7.28 15.15 9.83
C LEU A 229 6.08 14.86 10.73
N ALA A 230 5.23 15.87 10.99
CA ALA A 230 4.02 15.69 11.81
C ALA A 230 3.08 14.65 11.19
N TYR A 231 2.80 14.73 9.89
CA TYR A 231 2.01 13.74 9.16
C TYR A 231 2.62 12.34 9.25
N TYR A 232 3.95 12.24 9.06
CA TYR A 232 4.69 10.97 9.17
C TYR A 232 4.53 10.33 10.54
N VAL A 233 4.63 11.11 11.62
CA VAL A 233 4.44 10.65 13.00
C VAL A 233 3.00 10.20 13.22
N ILE A 234 2.01 11.02 12.85
CA ILE A 234 0.59 10.71 13.04
C ILE A 234 0.24 9.37 12.36
N CYS A 235 0.63 9.19 11.10
CA CYS A 235 0.32 7.96 10.36
C CYS A 235 1.04 6.72 10.92
N HIS A 236 2.14 6.86 11.65
CA HIS A 236 2.75 5.75 12.39
C HIS A 236 2.08 5.47 13.75
N VAL A 237 1.38 6.44 14.33
CA VAL A 237 0.65 6.28 15.60
C VAL A 237 -0.73 5.65 15.38
N VAL A 238 -1.41 6.03 14.27
CA VAL A 238 -2.78 5.58 13.94
C VAL A 238 -2.94 4.05 14.02
N PRO A 239 -2.04 3.20 13.49
CA PRO A 239 -2.18 1.74 13.57
C PRO A 239 -2.24 1.22 15.00
N TYR A 240 -1.43 1.76 15.88
CA TYR A 240 -1.41 1.36 17.30
C TYR A 240 -2.64 1.84 18.03
N ALA A 241 -3.11 3.06 17.74
CA ALA A 241 -4.36 3.57 18.29
C ALA A 241 -5.57 2.72 17.85
N ALA A 242 -5.61 2.32 16.58
CA ALA A 242 -6.64 1.42 16.06
C ALA A 242 -6.58 0.03 16.75
N CYS A 243 -5.40 -0.56 16.89
CA CYS A 243 -5.23 -1.82 17.61
C CYS A 243 -5.64 -1.70 19.09
N ALA A 244 -5.30 -0.61 19.76
CA ALA A 244 -5.71 -0.37 21.14
C ALA A 244 -7.24 -0.23 21.25
N ALA A 245 -7.90 0.45 20.31
CA ALA A 245 -9.35 0.55 20.24
C ALA A 245 -10.00 -0.82 20.02
N LEU A 246 -9.46 -1.64 19.12
CA LEU A 246 -9.92 -3.02 18.91
C LEU A 246 -9.71 -3.88 20.16
N ALA A 247 -8.55 -3.78 20.82
CA ALA A 247 -8.26 -4.50 22.04
C ALA A 247 -9.26 -4.19 23.16
N THR A 248 -9.63 -2.92 23.33
CA THR A 248 -10.57 -2.49 24.36
C THR A 248 -12.02 -2.84 24.00
N SER A 249 -12.45 -2.63 22.76
CA SER A 249 -13.81 -2.97 22.32
C SER A 249 -14.09 -4.46 22.36
N SER A 250 -13.15 -5.28 21.91
CA SER A 250 -13.30 -6.73 21.92
C SER A 250 -13.13 -7.36 23.31
N ALA A 251 -12.41 -6.72 24.25
CA ALA A 251 -12.35 -7.14 25.64
C ALA A 251 -13.70 -7.01 26.33
N TRP A 252 -14.52 -6.02 25.99
CA TRP A 252 -15.88 -5.86 26.50
C TRP A 252 -16.87 -6.90 25.95
N VAL A 253 -16.67 -7.32 24.69
CA VAL A 253 -17.55 -8.27 23.99
C VAL A 253 -17.05 -9.70 24.06
N GLY A 254 -15.73 -9.91 24.18
CA GLY A 254 -15.09 -11.22 24.02
C GLY A 254 -14.09 -11.63 25.14
N GLY A 255 -14.04 -10.93 26.28
CA GLY A 255 -13.09 -11.26 27.35
C GLY A 255 -11.61 -11.07 26.95
N LEU A 256 -10.74 -12.04 27.26
CA LEU A 256 -9.30 -11.96 26.98
C LEU A 256 -8.95 -11.94 25.48
N ARG A 257 -9.89 -12.22 24.57
CA ARG A 257 -9.64 -12.28 23.12
C ARG A 257 -9.17 -10.95 22.53
N GLY A 258 -9.66 -9.83 23.06
CA GLY A 258 -9.24 -8.49 22.63
C GLY A 258 -7.75 -8.24 22.81
N THR A 259 -7.11 -8.90 23.76
CA THR A 259 -5.66 -8.75 24.00
C THR A 259 -4.80 -9.20 22.82
N LEU A 260 -5.33 -10.00 21.89
CA LEU A 260 -4.64 -10.36 20.65
C LEU A 260 -4.24 -9.14 19.82
N PHE A 261 -5.04 -8.07 19.85
CA PHE A 261 -4.72 -6.83 19.15
C PHE A 261 -3.58 -6.02 19.80
N LEU A 262 -3.04 -6.47 20.93
CA LEU A 262 -1.79 -5.93 21.48
C LEU A 262 -0.53 -6.57 20.86
N VAL A 263 -0.65 -7.71 20.15
CA VAL A 263 0.49 -8.38 19.48
C VAL A 263 1.20 -7.45 18.46
N PRO A 264 0.52 -6.64 17.64
CA PRO A 264 1.19 -5.69 16.75
C PRO A 264 2.08 -4.66 17.46
N PHE A 265 1.88 -4.41 18.78
CA PHE A 265 2.76 -3.53 19.56
C PHE A 265 4.19 -4.07 19.70
N LEU A 266 4.44 -5.34 19.41
CA LEU A 266 5.80 -5.89 19.28
C LEU A 266 6.62 -5.17 18.20
N CYS A 267 5.96 -4.52 17.22
CA CYS A 267 6.61 -3.69 16.22
C CYS A 267 6.99 -2.29 16.73
N LEU A 268 6.52 -1.87 17.91
CA LEU A 268 6.71 -0.52 18.46
C LEU A 268 8.20 -0.10 18.60
N PRO A 269 9.15 -0.97 19.02
CA PRO A 269 10.56 -0.59 19.10
C PRO A 269 11.14 -0.17 17.74
N LEU A 270 10.75 -0.87 16.66
CA LEU A 270 11.18 -0.54 15.30
C LEU A 270 10.60 0.80 14.85
N THR A 271 9.31 1.02 15.09
CA THR A 271 8.62 2.28 14.82
C THR A 271 9.23 3.44 15.61
N ALA A 272 9.44 3.27 16.91
CA ALA A 272 10.04 4.30 17.76
C ALA A 272 11.47 4.67 17.33
N ARG A 273 12.27 3.67 16.90
CA ARG A 273 13.60 3.93 16.33
C ARG A 273 13.52 4.76 15.07
N THR A 274 12.60 4.41 14.16
CA THR A 274 12.40 5.12 12.89
C THR A 274 11.95 6.57 13.11
N LEU A 275 10.95 6.77 13.98
CA LEU A 275 10.47 8.10 14.34
C LEU A 275 11.55 8.95 15.04
N ARG A 276 12.33 8.37 15.97
CA ARG A 276 13.45 9.07 16.59
C ARG A 276 14.49 9.54 15.56
N ASN A 277 14.81 8.71 14.56
CA ASN A 277 15.73 9.07 13.48
C ASN A 277 15.17 10.21 12.64
N ALA A 278 13.90 10.18 12.28
CA ALA A 278 13.25 11.25 11.52
C ALA A 278 13.23 12.57 12.30
N CYS A 279 12.87 12.53 13.59
CA CYS A 279 12.87 13.70 14.46
C CYS A 279 14.28 14.25 14.70
N ARG A 280 15.29 13.37 14.81
CA ARG A 280 16.70 13.79 14.95
C ARG A 280 17.18 14.52 13.70
N ALA A 281 16.88 14.00 12.50
CA ALA A 281 17.25 14.66 11.25
C ALA A 281 16.65 16.07 11.15
N TYR A 282 15.38 16.23 11.54
CA TYR A 282 14.70 17.51 11.58
C TYR A 282 15.32 18.49 12.60
N ARG A 283 15.71 18.00 13.79
CA ARG A 283 16.35 18.85 14.82
C ARG A 283 17.74 19.36 14.40
N VAL A 284 18.46 18.57 13.60
CA VAL A 284 19.82 18.95 13.11
C VAL A 284 19.70 20.04 12.04
N ASP A 285 18.76 19.92 11.13
CA ASP A 285 18.52 20.89 10.06
C ASP A 285 17.01 20.98 9.77
N PRO A 286 16.28 21.93 10.41
CA PRO A 286 14.84 22.07 10.22
C PRO A 286 14.44 22.52 8.82
N GLU A 287 15.33 23.25 8.12
CA GLU A 287 15.04 23.77 6.76
C GLU A 287 15.25 22.71 5.68
N CYS A 288 16.27 21.85 5.85
CA CYS A 288 16.62 20.81 4.88
C CYS A 288 17.00 19.49 5.58
N PRO A 289 16.05 18.81 6.27
CA PRO A 289 16.34 17.58 7.00
C PRO A 289 16.83 16.46 6.08
N LYS A 290 17.92 15.80 6.45
CA LYS A 290 18.46 14.66 5.68
C LYS A 290 17.71 13.36 6.03
N TRP A 291 16.48 13.21 5.55
CA TRP A 291 15.68 12.02 5.73
C TRP A 291 16.07 10.91 4.75
N ARG A 292 16.99 10.05 5.19
CA ARG A 292 17.45 8.93 4.37
C ARG A 292 16.79 7.62 4.81
N ARG A 293 16.39 6.79 3.85
CA ARG A 293 15.87 5.42 4.05
C ARG A 293 14.58 5.33 4.86
N LEU A 294 13.83 6.43 5.01
CA LEU A 294 12.54 6.40 5.73
C LEU A 294 11.55 5.47 5.02
N GLU A 295 11.52 5.47 3.70
CA GLU A 295 10.67 4.59 2.88
C GLU A 295 10.93 3.11 3.17
N ARG A 296 12.21 2.70 3.25
CA ARG A 296 12.58 1.30 3.52
C ARG A 296 12.27 0.91 4.96
N ALA A 297 12.51 1.80 5.90
CA ALA A 297 12.19 1.58 7.31
C ALA A 297 10.68 1.44 7.50
N SER A 298 9.88 2.32 6.87
CA SER A 298 8.41 2.25 6.89
C SER A 298 7.90 0.99 6.20
N GLY A 299 8.51 0.55 5.09
CA GLY A 299 8.17 -0.71 4.43
C GLY A 299 8.40 -1.92 5.33
N GLY A 300 9.52 -1.94 6.06
CA GLY A 300 9.78 -2.99 7.07
C GLY A 300 8.78 -2.96 8.23
N ILE A 301 8.41 -1.77 8.73
CA ILE A 301 7.37 -1.60 9.74
C ILE A 301 6.03 -2.10 9.22
N HIS A 302 5.65 -1.70 8.01
CA HIS A 302 4.41 -2.11 7.36
C HIS A 302 4.31 -3.64 7.24
N LEU A 303 5.38 -4.31 6.81
CA LEU A 303 5.42 -5.77 6.70
C LEU A 303 5.28 -6.44 8.07
N VAL A 304 6.13 -6.08 9.04
CA VAL A 304 6.13 -6.73 10.37
C VAL A 304 4.82 -6.46 11.09
N PHE A 305 4.38 -5.20 11.15
CA PHE A 305 3.11 -4.84 11.76
C PHE A 305 1.94 -5.54 11.06
N GLY A 306 1.91 -5.53 9.72
CA GLY A 306 0.84 -6.11 8.92
C GLY A 306 0.70 -7.62 9.12
N VAL A 307 1.80 -8.37 9.18
CA VAL A 307 1.80 -9.82 9.49
C VAL A 307 1.26 -10.06 10.89
N LEU A 308 1.74 -9.31 11.90
CA LEU A 308 1.26 -9.44 13.27
C LEU A 308 -0.21 -9.07 13.40
N TYR A 309 -0.66 -8.04 12.70
CA TYR A 309 -2.05 -7.60 12.67
C TYR A 309 -2.97 -8.63 12.00
N ALA A 310 -2.58 -9.17 10.85
CA ALA A 310 -3.31 -10.23 10.18
C ALA A 310 -3.41 -11.49 11.05
N ALA A 311 -2.31 -11.90 11.69
CA ALA A 311 -2.31 -13.03 12.62
C ALA A 311 -3.23 -12.80 13.82
N SER A 312 -3.21 -11.60 14.41
CA SER A 312 -4.11 -11.22 15.50
C SER A 312 -5.57 -11.27 15.10
N THR A 313 -5.90 -10.73 13.92
CA THR A 313 -7.25 -10.75 13.35
C THR A 313 -7.73 -12.18 13.10
N PHE A 314 -6.87 -13.00 12.49
CA PHE A 314 -7.17 -14.41 12.21
C PHE A 314 -7.46 -15.20 13.50
N LEU A 315 -6.57 -15.11 14.50
CA LEU A 315 -6.72 -15.80 15.79
C LEU A 315 -7.96 -15.30 16.56
N TRP A 316 -8.28 -14.03 16.45
CA TRP A 316 -9.45 -13.46 17.10
C TRP A 316 -10.75 -14.01 16.48
N LEU A 317 -10.83 -14.09 15.13
CA LEU A 317 -11.99 -14.63 14.42
C LEU A 317 -12.17 -16.14 14.62
N LEU A 318 -11.07 -16.90 14.73
CA LEU A 318 -11.15 -18.35 15.02
C LEU A 318 -11.73 -18.67 16.41
N GLN A 319 -11.65 -17.73 17.35
CA GLN A 319 -12.13 -17.92 18.73
C GLN A 319 -13.56 -17.41 18.96
N GLY A 320 -14.20 -16.80 17.99
CA GLY A 320 -15.54 -16.23 18.07
C GLY A 320 -16.33 -16.50 16.81
N GLU A 321 -17.68 -16.39 16.87
CA GLU A 321 -18.49 -16.31 15.67
C GLU A 321 -18.09 -15.06 14.88
N ALA A 322 -18.04 -15.18 13.54
CA ALA A 322 -17.72 -14.08 12.66
C ALA A 322 -18.67 -12.89 12.89
N PRO A 323 -18.20 -11.65 12.78
CA PRO A 323 -19.01 -10.45 12.99
C PRO A 323 -20.14 -10.31 11.97
#